data_ae888d62b06c91dc059fa92933a255c3
#
_entry.id   ae888d62b06c91dc059fa92933a255c3
#
_cell.length_a   1.000
_cell.length_b   1.000
_cell.length_c   1.000
_cell.angle_alpha   90.00
_cell.angle_beta   90.00
_cell.angle_gamma   90.00
#
_symmetry.space_group_name_H-M   'P 1'
#
loop_
_entity.id
_entity.type
_entity.pdbx_description
1 polymer ?
#
loop_
_entity_poly.entity_id
_entity_poly.type
_entity_poly.pdbx_seq_one_letter_code
_entity_poly.pdbx_strand_id
1 'polypeptide(L)' 'MILAGIITAASAESDKTFLADAIQINLAEISVGQLAQKNGGSDKVKSFGKMLVDDHTASNTKANSIA' A
#
# COMPACT_ATOMS: atom_id res chain seq x y z
N MET A 1 27.88 0.52 -11.44
CA MET A 1 26.59 1.16 -11.14
C MET A 1 26.21 0.94 -9.72
N ILE A 2 26.00 2.03 -9.03
CA ILE A 2 25.66 2.02 -7.62
C ILE A 2 24.32 1.34 -7.35
N LEU A 3 23.42 1.44 -8.30
CA LEU A 3 22.07 0.90 -8.19
C LEU A 3 22.04 -0.61 -7.96
N ALA A 4 22.97 -1.35 -8.57
CA ALA A 4 23.01 -2.79 -8.42
C ALA A 4 23.30 -3.22 -6.97
N GLY A 5 24.18 -2.48 -6.27
CA GLY A 5 24.46 -2.76 -4.87
C GLY A 5 23.28 -2.52 -3.96
N ILE A 6 22.48 -1.48 -4.26
CA ILE A 6 21.28 -1.16 -3.47
C ILE A 6 20.23 -2.25 -3.65
N ILE A 7 20.05 -2.73 -4.87
CA ILE A 7 19.07 -3.79 -5.16
C ILE A 7 19.45 -5.07 -4.40
N THR A 8 20.73 -5.40 -4.37
CA THR A 8 21.20 -6.57 -3.64
C THR A 8 20.90 -6.48 -2.14
N ALA A 9 21.11 -5.29 -1.56
CA ALA A 9 20.82 -5.08 -0.14
C ALA A 9 19.32 -5.23 0.13
N ALA A 10 18.45 -4.70 -0.76
CA ALA A 10 17.00 -4.81 -0.61
C ALA A 10 16.54 -6.27 -0.67
N SER A 11 17.16 -7.10 -1.52
CA SER A 11 16.78 -8.50 -1.66
C SER A 11 17.18 -9.36 -0.47
N ALA A 12 17.93 -8.82 0.50
CA ALA A 12 18.26 -9.53 1.72
C ALA A 12 17.10 -9.56 2.72
N GLU A 13 16.08 -8.74 2.52
CA GLU A 13 14.91 -8.74 3.39
C GLU A 13 14.11 -10.04 3.18
N SER A 14 13.64 -10.64 4.28
CA SER A 14 12.85 -11.86 4.18
C SER A 14 11.46 -11.58 3.60
N ASP A 15 10.88 -12.60 2.97
CA ASP A 15 9.52 -12.51 2.44
C ASP A 15 8.52 -12.19 3.53
N LYS A 16 8.70 -12.76 4.70
CA LYS A 16 7.80 -12.52 5.83
C LYS A 16 7.82 -11.06 6.25
N THR A 17 9.00 -10.48 6.37
CA THR A 17 9.14 -9.06 6.72
C THR A 17 8.59 -8.17 5.63
N PHE A 18 8.89 -8.50 4.38
CA PHE A 18 8.37 -7.74 3.25
C PHE A 18 6.85 -7.72 3.24
N LEU A 19 6.21 -8.87 3.39
CA LEU A 19 4.75 -8.97 3.39
C LEU A 19 4.13 -8.23 4.57
N ALA A 20 4.75 -8.29 5.75
CA ALA A 20 4.27 -7.54 6.90
C ALA A 20 4.30 -6.04 6.64
N ASP A 21 5.38 -5.55 6.05
CA ASP A 21 5.52 -4.14 5.71
C ASP A 21 4.50 -3.73 4.63
N ALA A 22 4.30 -4.57 3.62
CA ALA A 22 3.34 -4.31 2.57
C ALA A 22 1.91 -4.21 3.13
N ILE A 23 1.55 -5.06 4.07
CA ILE A 23 0.25 -5.02 4.73
C ILE A 23 0.08 -3.71 5.51
N GLN A 24 1.11 -3.28 6.23
CA GLN A 24 1.08 -2.02 6.96
C GLN A 24 0.89 -0.83 6.02
N ILE A 25 1.60 -0.82 4.89
CA ILE A 25 1.47 0.25 3.90
C ILE A 25 0.05 0.26 3.32
N ASN A 26 -0.50 -0.90 2.99
CA ASN A 26 -1.88 -0.98 2.49
C ASN A 26 -2.88 -0.41 3.50
N LEU A 27 -2.73 -0.74 4.78
CA LEU A 27 -3.61 -0.21 5.82
C LEU A 27 -3.52 1.30 5.93
N ALA A 28 -2.31 1.86 5.82
CA ALA A 28 -2.12 3.30 5.84
C ALA A 28 -2.79 3.97 4.63
N GLU A 29 -2.65 3.40 3.45
CA GLU A 29 -3.27 3.94 2.23
C GLU A 29 -4.79 3.85 2.28
N ILE A 30 -5.34 2.79 2.84
CA ILE A 30 -6.78 2.66 3.05
C ILE A 30 -7.28 3.78 3.96
N SER A 31 -6.55 4.07 5.04
CA SER A 31 -6.91 5.15 5.95
C SER A 31 -6.89 6.52 5.26
N VAL A 32 -5.89 6.77 4.43
CA VAL A 32 -5.81 8.00 3.64
C VAL A 32 -7.00 8.09 2.67
N GLY A 33 -7.33 6.98 2.00
CA GLY A 33 -8.47 6.93 1.10
C GLY A 33 -9.78 7.21 1.79
N GLN A 34 -9.97 6.66 2.97
CA GLN A 34 -11.17 6.92 3.78
C GLN A 34 -11.27 8.39 4.18
N LEU A 35 -10.15 8.99 4.57
CA LEU A 35 -10.10 10.40 4.90
C LEU A 35 -10.45 11.27 3.70
N ALA A 36 -9.93 10.94 2.53
CA ALA A 36 -10.23 11.67 1.30
C ALA A 36 -11.73 11.58 0.94
N GLN A 37 -12.34 10.42 1.12
CA GLN A 37 -13.77 10.27 0.88
C GLN A 37 -14.61 11.12 1.84
N LYS A 38 -14.19 11.17 3.11
CA LYS A 38 -14.93 11.87 4.15
C LYS A 38 -14.75 13.39 4.07
N ASN A 39 -13.52 13.84 3.85
CA ASN A 39 -13.16 15.25 3.97
C ASN A 39 -12.71 15.89 2.66
N GLY A 40 -12.70 15.16 1.56
CA GLY A 40 -12.30 15.69 0.27
C GLY A 40 -13.20 16.86 -0.16
N GLY A 41 -12.58 17.93 -0.67
CA GLY A 41 -13.29 19.13 -1.04
C GLY A 41 -13.92 19.09 -2.43
N SER A 42 -13.69 18.04 -3.20
CA SER A 42 -14.25 17.92 -4.55
C SER A 42 -14.61 16.45 -4.83
N ASP A 43 -15.46 16.25 -5.83
CA ASP A 43 -15.83 14.90 -6.26
C ASP A 43 -14.62 14.13 -6.76
N LYS A 44 -13.67 14.81 -7.40
CA LYS A 44 -12.45 14.17 -7.88
C LYS A 44 -11.60 13.61 -6.74
N VAL A 45 -11.45 14.36 -5.66
CA VAL A 45 -10.70 13.94 -4.50
C VAL A 45 -11.42 12.78 -3.80
N LYS A 46 -12.73 12.86 -3.68
CA LYS A 46 -13.52 11.79 -3.09
C LYS A 46 -13.43 10.50 -3.91
N SER A 47 -13.49 10.61 -5.24
CA SER A 47 -13.35 9.47 -6.14
C SER A 47 -11.96 8.85 -6.05
N PHE A 48 -10.94 9.69 -5.95
CA PHE A 48 -9.57 9.21 -5.75
C PHE A 48 -9.45 8.44 -4.43
N GLY A 49 -10.08 8.95 -3.38
CA GLY A 49 -10.11 8.26 -2.09
C GLY A 49 -10.76 6.89 -2.17
N LYS A 50 -11.88 6.78 -2.90
CA LYS A 50 -12.53 5.49 -3.12
C LYS A 50 -11.62 4.51 -3.85
N MET A 51 -10.92 4.99 -4.87
CA MET A 51 -9.97 4.16 -5.62
C MET A 51 -8.84 3.66 -4.74
N LEU A 52 -8.30 4.54 -3.88
CA LEU A 52 -7.27 4.13 -2.91
C LEU A 52 -7.77 3.01 -1.99
N VAL A 53 -8.97 3.16 -1.45
CA VAL A 53 -9.55 2.16 -0.57
C VAL A 53 -9.73 0.83 -1.31
N ASP A 54 -10.34 0.88 -2.48
CA ASP A 54 -10.64 -0.33 -3.25
C ASP A 54 -9.37 -1.06 -3.66
N ASP A 55 -8.38 -0.35 -4.20
CA ASP A 55 -7.14 -0.94 -4.69
C ASP A 55 -6.30 -1.53 -3.56
N HIS A 56 -6.17 -0.79 -2.47
CA HIS A 56 -5.32 -1.24 -1.37
C HIS A 56 -6.00 -2.31 -0.52
N THR A 57 -7.33 -2.32 -0.45
CA THR A 57 -8.07 -3.42 0.17
C THR A 57 -7.86 -4.72 -0.60
N ALA A 58 -7.95 -4.67 -1.93
CA ALA A 58 -7.71 -5.83 -2.77
C ALA A 58 -6.27 -6.34 -2.64
N SER A 59 -5.31 -5.41 -2.67
CA SER A 59 -3.90 -5.74 -2.48
C SER A 59 -3.65 -6.37 -1.12
N ASN A 60 -4.30 -5.85 -0.08
CA ASN A 60 -4.13 -6.35 1.27
C ASN A 60 -4.70 -7.76 1.44
N THR A 61 -5.84 -8.02 0.84
CA THR A 61 -6.43 -9.36 0.83
C THR A 61 -5.45 -10.37 0.20
N LYS A 62 -4.83 -9.97 -0.91
CA LYS A 62 -3.86 -10.82 -1.58
C LYS A 62 -2.61 -11.05 -0.74
N ALA A 63 -2.07 -9.99 -0.14
CA ALA A 63 -0.89 -10.08 0.72
C ALA A 63 -1.16 -10.99 1.92
N ASN A 64 -2.32 -10.87 2.55
CA ASN A 64 -2.70 -11.72 3.66
C ASN A 64 -2.83 -13.19 3.25
N SER A 65 -3.29 -13.46 2.05
CA SER A 65 -3.44 -14.84 1.57
C SER A 65 -2.08 -15.50 1.33
N ILE A 66 -1.05 -14.72 1.05
CA ILE A 66 0.32 -15.22 0.86
C ILE A 66 1.00 -15.40 2.21
N ALA A 67 0.75 -14.50 3.11
CA ALA A 67 1.34 -14.55 4.45
C ALA A 67 0.72 -15.68 5.28
#